data_d1181bfffc83f25e2646655c981eb20c
#
_entry.id   d1181bfffc83f25e2646655c981eb20c
#
_cell.length_a   1.000
_cell.length_b   1.000
_cell.length_c   1.000
_cell.angle_alpha   90.00
_cell.angle_beta   90.00
_cell.angle_gamma   90.00
#
_symmetry.space_group_name_H-M   'P 1'
#
loop_
_entity.id
_entity.type
_entity.pdbx_description
1 polymer ?
#
loop_
_entity_poly.entity_id
_entity_poly.type
_entity_poly.pdbx_seq_one_letter_code
_entity_poly.pdbx_strand_id
1 'polypeptide(L)'
;MCIRDRYTTSPVYPGSYAAQTPADEQVKQPTILYVMDESYWDVSELEQYGFQFDTDVSANLHALQQTSAYGRVYSPSFGGGTCDVEFEALTGYSVSYLPSGSKPYQQHVTKPMFALPSYLKTEGYQTAAVHCFWARYWSRDTAYPNLGLDDFISLEKMHGVQKVRRHYWTTGLVTDDSMADQIIGQYETMKAQSDAPVFLHAVTMQNHTNSVSYTHLTL
;
A
#
# COMPACT_ATOMS: atom_id res chain seq x y z
N MET A 1 -33.44 -5.37 -3.96
CA MET A 1 -32.88 -5.82 -2.67
C MET A 1 -31.74 -4.89 -2.34
N CYS A 2 -31.95 -4.00 -1.39
CA CYS A 2 -31.05 -2.86 -1.15
C CYS A 2 -29.81 -3.33 -0.41
N ILE A 3 -28.64 -3.02 -0.94
CA ILE A 3 -27.32 -3.31 -0.34
C ILE A 3 -27.12 -2.64 1.04
N ARG A 4 -28.08 -1.79 1.42
CA ARG A 4 -28.04 -1.01 2.66
C ARG A 4 -28.10 -1.86 3.95
N ASP A 5 -28.59 -3.09 3.89
CA ASP A 5 -28.81 -3.91 5.08
C ASP A 5 -27.60 -4.75 5.52
N ARG A 6 -26.52 -4.78 4.75
CA ARG A 6 -25.30 -5.52 5.12
C ARG A 6 -24.29 -4.73 5.95
N TYR A 7 -24.44 -3.41 6.03
CA TYR A 7 -23.53 -2.54 6.79
C TYR A 7 -24.08 -2.10 8.16
N THR A 8 -25.30 -2.49 8.50
CA THR A 8 -25.91 -2.15 9.80
C THR A 8 -25.51 -3.09 10.94
N THR A 9 -24.76 -4.15 10.65
CA THR A 9 -24.07 -4.94 11.66
C THR A 9 -22.57 -4.80 11.49
N SER A 10 -22.06 -3.58 11.56
CA SER A 10 -20.68 -3.43 12.03
C SER A 10 -20.62 -4.22 13.33
N PRO A 11 -19.67 -5.17 13.51
CA PRO A 11 -19.42 -5.67 14.83
C PRO A 11 -19.18 -4.41 15.67
N VAL A 12 -20.10 -4.13 16.59
CA VAL A 12 -19.83 -3.20 17.67
C VAL A 12 -18.61 -3.83 18.31
N TYR A 13 -17.45 -3.24 18.09
CA TYR A 13 -16.27 -3.60 18.85
C TYR A 13 -16.67 -3.42 20.30
N PRO A 14 -16.86 -4.49 21.08
CA PRO A 14 -17.36 -4.36 22.43
C PRO A 14 -16.27 -3.66 23.23
N GLY A 15 -16.59 -2.45 23.65
CA GLY A 15 -15.78 -1.70 24.58
C GLY A 15 -14.57 -1.07 23.92
N SER A 16 -14.47 0.21 24.11
CA SER A 16 -13.22 0.93 24.01
C SER A 16 -12.03 0.01 24.32
N TYR A 17 -11.24 -0.30 23.33
CA TYR A 17 -9.82 -0.52 23.56
C TYR A 17 -9.23 0.85 23.97
N ALA A 18 -9.69 1.36 25.10
CA ALA A 18 -8.84 2.21 25.89
C ALA A 18 -7.70 1.27 26.27
N ALA A 19 -6.61 1.31 25.50
CA ALA A 19 -5.38 0.74 25.95
C ALA A 19 -5.18 1.32 27.36
N GLN A 20 -5.34 0.49 28.39
CA GLN A 20 -4.88 0.82 29.72
C GLN A 20 -3.36 0.75 29.64
N THR A 21 -2.78 1.76 29.02
CA THR A 21 -1.35 1.99 29.12
C THR A 21 -1.14 2.42 30.55
N PRO A 22 -0.35 1.68 31.35
CA PRO A 22 0.04 2.17 32.65
C PRO A 22 0.64 3.56 32.46
N ALA A 23 0.22 4.53 33.26
CA ALA A 23 0.53 5.94 33.09
C ALA A 23 2.02 6.30 33.16
N ASP A 24 2.91 5.32 33.40
CA ASP A 24 4.36 5.50 33.63
C ASP A 24 5.30 4.79 32.64
N GLU A 25 4.79 3.98 31.70
CA GLU A 25 5.64 3.45 30.64
C GLU A 25 5.52 4.33 29.38
N GLN A 26 6.59 5.05 29.04
CA GLN A 26 6.74 5.64 27.73
C GLN A 26 6.77 4.52 26.69
N VAL A 27 5.61 4.15 26.16
CA VAL A 27 5.52 3.17 25.08
C VAL A 27 6.25 3.77 23.89
N LYS A 28 7.36 3.18 23.53
CA LYS A 28 8.12 3.58 22.34
C LYS A 28 7.23 3.38 21.12
N GLN A 29 6.92 4.45 20.43
CA GLN A 29 6.14 4.40 19.19
C GLN A 29 6.89 3.55 18.15
N PRO A 30 6.23 2.55 17.52
CA PRO A 30 6.88 1.66 16.58
C PRO A 30 7.16 2.36 15.25
N THR A 31 8.17 1.88 14.51
CA THR A 31 8.25 2.16 13.07
C THR A 31 7.11 1.45 12.35
N ILE A 32 6.47 2.14 11.42
CA ILE A 32 5.39 1.62 10.60
C ILE A 32 5.84 1.59 9.14
N LEU A 33 6.07 0.39 8.60
CA LEU A 33 6.27 0.18 7.17
C LEU A 33 4.93 -0.28 6.59
N TYR A 34 4.31 0.57 5.78
CA TYR A 34 3.00 0.33 5.18
C TYR A 34 3.16 0.04 3.69
N VAL A 35 3.38 -1.24 3.36
CA VAL A 35 3.72 -1.69 2.02
C VAL A 35 2.49 -2.20 1.30
N MET A 36 2.24 -1.66 0.11
CA MET A 36 1.32 -2.21 -0.88
C MET A 36 2.14 -2.95 -1.94
N ASP A 37 2.07 -4.27 -1.92
CA ASP A 37 2.69 -5.10 -2.96
C ASP A 37 1.73 -5.19 -4.15
N GLU A 38 1.95 -4.29 -5.11
CA GLU A 38 1.04 -4.07 -6.25
C GLU A 38 0.88 -5.32 -7.09
N SER A 39 -0.38 -5.73 -7.26
CA SER A 39 -0.75 -6.92 -8.05
C SER A 39 -0.14 -8.23 -7.54
N TYR A 40 0.39 -8.26 -6.31
CA TYR A 40 0.83 -9.51 -5.71
C TYR A 40 -0.38 -10.40 -5.42
N TRP A 41 -0.21 -11.67 -5.69
CA TRP A 41 -1.19 -12.71 -5.41
C TRP A 41 -0.48 -14.01 -5.04
N ASP A 42 -0.98 -14.67 -4.03
CA ASP A 42 -0.45 -15.97 -3.64
C ASP A 42 -0.88 -17.04 -4.64
N VAL A 43 0.03 -17.40 -5.54
CA VAL A 43 -0.27 -18.36 -6.61
C VAL A 43 -0.52 -19.78 -6.09
N SER A 44 -0.15 -20.09 -4.83
CA SER A 44 -0.48 -21.38 -4.21
C SER A 44 -1.99 -21.60 -4.07
N GLU A 45 -2.78 -20.51 -4.07
CA GLU A 45 -4.25 -20.62 -4.11
C GLU A 45 -4.79 -21.34 -5.35
N LEU A 46 -3.99 -21.50 -6.42
CA LEU A 46 -4.36 -22.31 -7.58
C LEU A 46 -4.42 -23.82 -7.27
N GLU A 47 -3.84 -24.29 -6.17
CA GLU A 47 -3.90 -25.70 -5.77
C GLU A 47 -5.35 -26.16 -5.56
N GLN A 48 -6.23 -25.29 -5.10
CA GLN A 48 -7.67 -25.58 -4.99
C GLN A 48 -8.35 -25.89 -6.34
N TYR A 49 -7.71 -25.51 -7.44
CA TYR A 49 -8.18 -25.77 -8.82
C TYR A 49 -7.40 -26.89 -9.52
N GLY A 50 -6.59 -27.65 -8.76
CA GLY A 50 -5.87 -28.82 -9.25
C GLY A 50 -4.46 -28.53 -9.80
N PHE A 51 -3.96 -27.30 -9.66
CA PHE A 51 -2.54 -27.01 -9.95
C PHE A 51 -1.68 -27.64 -8.85
N GLN A 52 -0.44 -28.01 -9.22
CA GLN A 52 0.54 -28.54 -8.29
C GLN A 52 1.85 -27.80 -8.45
N PHE A 53 2.48 -27.48 -7.33
CA PHE A 53 3.78 -26.82 -7.28
C PHE A 53 4.78 -27.77 -6.60
N ASP A 54 5.97 -27.91 -7.16
CA ASP A 54 7.03 -28.76 -6.61
C ASP A 54 7.62 -28.18 -5.31
N THR A 55 7.42 -26.89 -5.09
CA THR A 55 7.92 -26.15 -3.92
C THR A 55 6.90 -25.12 -3.49
N ASP A 56 6.96 -24.67 -2.25
CA ASP A 56 6.18 -23.53 -1.80
C ASP A 56 6.64 -22.24 -2.50
N VAL A 57 5.83 -21.76 -3.42
CA VAL A 57 6.13 -20.58 -4.25
C VAL A 57 5.95 -19.26 -3.50
N SER A 58 5.30 -19.29 -2.34
CA SER A 58 5.04 -18.13 -1.48
C SER A 58 5.62 -18.33 -0.07
N ALA A 59 6.73 -19.10 0.05
CA ALA A 59 7.29 -19.54 1.33
C ALA A 59 7.50 -18.41 2.36
N ASN A 60 7.99 -17.25 1.92
CA ASN A 60 8.22 -16.11 2.80
C ASN A 60 6.89 -15.52 3.34
N LEU A 61 5.86 -15.44 2.50
CA LEU A 61 4.53 -15.01 2.91
C LEU A 61 3.94 -15.99 3.92
N HIS A 62 4.01 -17.30 3.63
CA HIS A 62 3.49 -18.33 4.51
C HIS A 62 4.22 -18.35 5.86
N ALA A 63 5.55 -18.16 5.86
CA ALA A 63 6.32 -18.04 7.10
C ALA A 63 5.90 -16.81 7.92
N LEU A 64 5.64 -15.66 7.25
CA LEU A 64 5.17 -14.46 7.93
C LEU A 64 3.77 -14.65 8.53
N GLN A 65 2.88 -15.33 7.84
CA GLN A 65 1.53 -15.64 8.31
C GLN A 65 1.52 -16.50 9.58
N GLN A 66 2.56 -17.34 9.81
CA GLN A 66 2.68 -18.13 11.03
C GLN A 66 2.98 -17.30 12.28
N THR A 67 3.53 -16.09 12.11
CA THR A 67 4.04 -15.26 13.21
C THR A 67 3.33 -13.92 13.32
N SER A 68 2.39 -13.61 12.42
CA SER A 68 1.74 -12.31 12.30
C SER A 68 0.24 -12.46 12.15
N ALA A 69 -0.51 -11.41 12.49
CA ALA A 69 -1.92 -11.33 12.14
C ALA A 69 -2.05 -11.18 10.63
N TYR A 70 -2.94 -11.95 10.03
CA TYR A 70 -3.24 -11.85 8.60
C TYR A 70 -4.73 -12.02 8.34
N GLY A 71 -5.17 -11.62 7.14
CA GLY A 71 -6.56 -11.77 6.71
C GLY A 71 -6.75 -11.35 5.27
N ARG A 72 -7.96 -11.54 4.74
CA ARG A 72 -8.34 -11.10 3.41
C ARG A 72 -9.03 -9.75 3.48
N VAL A 73 -8.68 -8.87 2.56
CA VAL A 73 -9.36 -7.59 2.33
C VAL A 73 -9.88 -7.54 0.90
N TYR A 74 -10.97 -6.83 0.68
CA TYR A 74 -11.49 -6.61 -0.66
C TYR A 74 -10.95 -5.29 -1.22
N SER A 75 -10.36 -5.36 -2.42
CA SER A 75 -9.95 -4.17 -3.15
C SER A 75 -11.17 -3.40 -3.66
N PRO A 76 -11.18 -2.05 -3.57
CA PRO A 76 -12.24 -1.23 -4.15
C PRO A 76 -12.20 -1.18 -5.68
N SER A 77 -11.09 -1.59 -6.28
CA SER A 77 -10.88 -1.57 -7.73
C SER A 77 -10.57 -2.96 -8.26
N PHE A 78 -10.99 -3.18 -9.51
CA PHE A 78 -10.66 -4.37 -10.29
C PHE A 78 -10.00 -3.96 -11.60
N GLY A 79 -8.88 -4.61 -11.94
CA GLY A 79 -8.22 -4.42 -13.24
C GLY A 79 -7.52 -3.07 -13.40
N GLY A 80 -7.02 -2.47 -12.32
CA GLY A 80 -6.28 -1.20 -12.30
C GLY A 80 -6.84 -0.21 -11.28
N GLY A 81 -6.26 1.00 -11.21
CA GLY A 81 -6.70 2.00 -10.25
C GLY A 81 -6.03 1.88 -8.90
N THR A 82 -4.74 1.62 -8.85
CA THR A 82 -3.94 1.52 -7.61
C THR A 82 -4.18 2.70 -6.68
N CYS A 83 -4.33 3.91 -7.23
CA CYS A 83 -4.62 5.11 -6.42
C CYS A 83 -5.96 5.04 -5.68
N ASP A 84 -6.92 4.23 -6.14
CA ASP A 84 -8.20 4.04 -5.45
C ASP A 84 -7.96 3.25 -4.16
N VAL A 85 -7.14 2.19 -4.25
CA VAL A 85 -6.77 1.34 -3.11
C VAL A 85 -5.90 2.10 -2.12
N GLU A 86 -4.88 2.82 -2.61
CA GLU A 86 -4.04 3.69 -1.77
C GLU A 86 -4.87 4.75 -1.03
N PHE A 87 -5.81 5.38 -1.74
CA PHE A 87 -6.69 6.39 -1.14
C PHE A 87 -7.50 5.81 0.03
N GLU A 88 -8.17 4.67 -0.17
CA GLU A 88 -8.92 4.02 0.90
C GLU A 88 -8.01 3.60 2.06
N ALA A 89 -6.85 3.01 1.75
CA ALA A 89 -5.89 2.54 2.76
C ALA A 89 -5.29 3.67 3.60
N LEU A 90 -5.02 4.83 2.99
CA LEU A 90 -4.40 5.96 3.68
C LEU A 90 -5.40 6.91 4.34
N THR A 91 -6.64 6.97 3.85
CA THR A 91 -7.63 7.93 4.35
C THR A 91 -8.77 7.30 5.16
N GLY A 92 -9.04 6.01 4.95
CA GLY A 92 -10.23 5.34 5.48
C GLY A 92 -11.55 5.75 4.79
N TYR A 93 -11.50 6.63 3.77
CA TYR A 93 -12.68 7.01 3.00
C TYR A 93 -12.88 6.06 1.82
N SER A 94 -14.09 5.62 1.58
CA SER A 94 -14.37 4.71 0.46
C SER A 94 -14.59 5.47 -0.86
N VAL A 95 -13.93 4.98 -1.92
CA VAL A 95 -14.14 5.48 -3.29
C VAL A 95 -15.56 5.23 -3.80
N SER A 96 -16.31 4.33 -3.16
CA SER A 96 -17.70 4.07 -3.52
C SER A 96 -18.63 5.28 -3.33
N TYR A 97 -18.21 6.27 -2.54
CA TYR A 97 -18.91 7.54 -2.34
C TYR A 97 -18.52 8.63 -3.34
N LEU A 98 -17.51 8.38 -4.16
CA LEU A 98 -17.10 9.30 -5.22
C LEU A 98 -17.93 9.06 -6.50
N PRO A 99 -18.03 10.05 -7.38
CA PRO A 99 -18.66 9.85 -8.68
C PRO A 99 -18.02 8.69 -9.45
N SER A 100 -18.83 7.92 -10.18
CA SER A 100 -18.34 6.78 -10.96
C SER A 100 -17.20 7.17 -11.89
N GLY A 101 -16.12 6.38 -11.89
CA GLY A 101 -14.92 6.64 -12.70
C GLY A 101 -13.97 7.69 -12.13
N SER A 102 -14.26 8.25 -10.94
CA SER A 102 -13.33 9.16 -10.26
C SER A 102 -11.98 8.50 -9.99
N LYS A 103 -10.94 9.33 -10.08
CA LYS A 103 -9.59 8.99 -9.60
C LYS A 103 -9.22 9.93 -8.45
N PRO A 104 -9.23 9.43 -7.20
CA PRO A 104 -9.14 10.26 -6.01
C PRO A 104 -7.95 11.21 -6.02
N TYR A 105 -6.76 10.71 -6.33
CA TYR A 105 -5.55 11.51 -6.34
C TYR A 105 -5.54 12.62 -7.39
N GLN A 106 -6.19 12.39 -8.54
CA GLN A 106 -6.24 13.37 -9.63
C GLN A 106 -7.34 14.42 -9.45
N GLN A 107 -8.42 14.09 -8.74
CA GLN A 107 -9.65 14.90 -8.74
C GLN A 107 -10.04 15.38 -7.35
N HIS A 108 -9.68 14.69 -6.29
CA HIS A 108 -10.19 14.94 -4.94
C HIS A 108 -9.10 15.30 -3.92
N VAL A 109 -7.88 14.75 -4.06
CA VAL A 109 -6.75 15.05 -3.17
C VAL A 109 -5.95 16.26 -3.71
N THR A 110 -6.63 17.38 -3.89
CA THR A 110 -6.06 18.62 -4.46
C THR A 110 -5.66 19.66 -3.42
N LYS A 111 -5.91 19.37 -2.15
CA LYS A 111 -5.57 20.20 -0.98
C LYS A 111 -5.36 19.29 0.23
N PRO A 112 -4.68 19.77 1.29
CA PRO A 112 -4.49 19.00 2.51
C PRO A 112 -5.81 18.44 3.05
N MET A 113 -5.78 17.15 3.40
CA MET A 113 -6.91 16.45 4.00
C MET A 113 -6.44 15.48 5.08
N PHE A 114 -7.37 15.08 5.93
CA PHE A 114 -7.10 14.09 6.96
C PHE A 114 -6.79 12.72 6.33
N ALA A 115 -5.66 12.14 6.74
CA ALA A 115 -5.21 10.83 6.32
C ALA A 115 -4.32 10.22 7.40
N LEU A 116 -4.05 8.93 7.33
CA LEU A 116 -3.17 8.24 8.28
C LEU A 116 -1.79 8.93 8.42
N PRO A 117 -1.09 9.30 7.33
CA PRO A 117 0.19 10.00 7.47
C PRO A 117 0.03 11.37 8.17
N SER A 118 -1.00 12.15 7.83
CA SER A 118 -1.23 13.45 8.47
C SER A 118 -1.55 13.31 9.96
N TYR A 119 -2.28 12.28 10.37
CA TYR A 119 -2.53 11.96 11.76
C TYR A 119 -1.23 11.56 12.48
N LEU A 120 -0.46 10.64 11.90
CA LEU A 120 0.79 10.18 12.51
C LEU A 120 1.82 11.31 12.69
N LYS A 121 1.80 12.32 11.81
CA LYS A 121 2.60 13.54 12.03
C LYS A 121 2.20 14.26 13.31
N THR A 122 0.91 14.31 13.66
CA THR A 122 0.49 14.92 14.95
C THR A 122 0.97 14.11 16.15
N GLU A 123 1.23 12.81 15.95
CA GLU A 123 1.83 11.91 16.94
C GLU A 123 3.38 11.93 16.92
N GLY A 124 3.98 12.81 16.15
CA GLY A 124 5.45 13.01 16.12
C GLY A 124 6.20 12.12 15.14
N TYR A 125 5.52 11.43 14.23
CA TYR A 125 6.17 10.62 13.19
C TYR A 125 6.79 11.48 12.09
N GLN A 126 7.96 11.06 11.61
CA GLN A 126 8.44 11.39 10.27
C GLN A 126 7.67 10.57 9.25
N THR A 127 7.30 11.15 8.13
CA THR A 127 6.47 10.50 7.11
C THR A 127 7.11 10.58 5.74
N ALA A 128 7.19 9.44 5.02
CA ALA A 128 7.68 9.40 3.66
C ALA A 128 6.93 8.35 2.82
N ALA A 129 7.07 8.48 1.49
CA ALA A 129 6.63 7.47 0.54
C ALA A 129 7.77 7.03 -0.38
N VAL A 130 7.72 5.76 -0.81
CA VAL A 130 8.62 5.18 -1.82
C VAL A 130 7.76 4.49 -2.87
N HIS A 131 7.93 4.87 -4.15
CA HIS A 131 7.22 4.23 -5.24
C HIS A 131 8.08 4.17 -6.50
N CYS A 132 8.32 2.98 -6.99
CA CYS A 132 9.23 2.72 -8.11
C CYS A 132 8.61 3.01 -9.50
N PHE A 133 7.78 4.02 -9.58
CA PHE A 133 7.24 4.57 -10.82
C PHE A 133 7.27 6.10 -10.83
N TRP A 134 6.82 6.73 -11.94
CA TRP A 134 6.88 8.18 -12.12
C TRP A 134 6.02 8.91 -11.10
N ALA A 135 6.58 9.95 -10.45
CA ALA A 135 5.90 10.72 -9.41
C ALA A 135 4.56 11.29 -9.86
N ARG A 136 4.50 11.79 -11.08
CA ARG A 136 3.29 12.38 -11.67
C ARG A 136 2.20 11.35 -12.02
N TYR A 137 2.55 10.05 -12.05
CA TYR A 137 1.54 9.03 -12.37
C TYR A 137 0.54 8.94 -11.23
N TRP A 138 -0.74 8.97 -11.56
CA TRP A 138 -1.84 9.18 -10.62
C TRP A 138 -1.76 10.49 -9.82
N SER A 139 -0.91 11.47 -10.22
CA SER A 139 -0.69 12.73 -9.48
C SER A 139 -0.19 12.54 -8.05
N ARG A 140 0.63 11.50 -7.80
CA ARG A 140 1.18 11.24 -6.47
C ARG A 140 2.07 12.37 -5.95
N ASP A 141 2.77 13.06 -6.85
CA ASP A 141 3.54 14.27 -6.55
C ASP A 141 2.72 15.38 -5.89
N THR A 142 1.43 15.44 -6.17
CA THR A 142 0.48 16.36 -5.56
C THR A 142 -0.27 15.72 -4.39
N ALA A 143 -0.71 14.47 -4.56
CA ALA A 143 -1.56 13.79 -3.58
C ALA A 143 -0.82 13.47 -2.28
N TYR A 144 0.40 12.93 -2.36
CA TYR A 144 1.13 12.50 -1.17
C TYR A 144 1.42 13.64 -0.17
N PRO A 145 1.90 14.83 -0.59
CA PRO A 145 2.02 15.96 0.33
C PRO A 145 0.69 16.37 0.96
N ASN A 146 -0.39 16.33 0.20
CA ASN A 146 -1.74 16.66 0.69
C ASN A 146 -2.30 15.62 1.68
N LEU A 147 -1.80 14.39 1.65
CA LEU A 147 -2.11 13.32 2.61
C LEU A 147 -1.18 13.36 3.83
N GLY A 148 -0.17 14.23 3.84
CA GLY A 148 0.75 14.38 4.96
C GLY A 148 2.06 13.59 4.85
N LEU A 149 2.43 13.13 3.66
CA LEU A 149 3.75 12.53 3.41
C LEU A 149 4.74 13.64 3.07
N ASP A 150 5.80 13.79 3.90
CA ASP A 150 6.74 14.91 3.81
C ASP A 150 7.79 14.71 2.73
N ASP A 151 8.17 13.46 2.46
CA ASP A 151 9.09 13.11 1.40
C ASP A 151 8.51 12.04 0.49
N PHE A 152 8.93 12.06 -0.77
CA PHE A 152 8.51 11.09 -1.77
C PHE A 152 9.68 10.70 -2.67
N ILE A 153 10.11 9.44 -2.55
CA ILE A 153 11.12 8.81 -3.38
C ILE A 153 10.41 8.09 -4.53
N SER A 154 10.38 8.72 -5.68
CA SER A 154 9.85 8.16 -6.91
C SER A 154 10.96 7.60 -7.79
N LEU A 155 10.60 6.94 -8.89
CA LEU A 155 11.56 6.34 -9.83
C LEU A 155 12.63 7.35 -10.30
N GLU A 156 12.27 8.62 -10.44
CA GLU A 156 13.20 9.68 -10.86
C GLU A 156 14.33 9.94 -9.86
N LYS A 157 14.09 9.62 -8.59
CA LYS A 157 15.05 9.80 -7.49
C LYS A 157 15.81 8.50 -7.17
N MET A 158 15.40 7.37 -7.73
CA MET A 158 16.02 6.07 -7.45
C MET A 158 17.29 5.87 -8.28
N HIS A 159 18.30 5.27 -7.66
CA HIS A 159 19.57 4.93 -8.30
C HIS A 159 19.91 3.45 -8.09
N GLY A 160 20.62 2.86 -9.06
CA GLY A 160 21.13 1.50 -8.93
C GLY A 160 20.07 0.39 -8.97
N VAL A 161 18.82 0.71 -9.36
CA VAL A 161 17.73 -0.26 -9.34
C VAL A 161 17.82 -1.25 -10.50
N GLN A 162 17.58 -2.52 -10.19
CA GLN A 162 17.42 -3.57 -11.20
C GLN A 162 15.98 -3.56 -11.72
N LYS A 163 15.81 -3.98 -12.97
CA LYS A 163 14.51 -4.01 -13.64
C LYS A 163 14.26 -5.34 -14.32
N VAL A 164 13.04 -5.83 -14.20
CA VAL A 164 12.53 -6.97 -14.97
C VAL A 164 11.72 -6.47 -16.16
N ARG A 165 12.03 -7.02 -17.36
CA ARG A 165 11.26 -6.70 -18.56
C ARG A 165 9.95 -7.49 -18.59
N ARG A 166 8.89 -6.82 -18.99
CA ARG A 166 7.59 -7.42 -19.26
C ARG A 166 7.15 -7.07 -20.67
N HIS A 167 6.30 -7.90 -21.27
CA HIS A 167 5.87 -7.71 -22.66
C HIS A 167 5.37 -6.29 -22.97
N TYR A 168 4.58 -5.71 -22.07
CA TYR A 168 4.04 -4.34 -22.19
C TYR A 168 4.91 -3.25 -21.58
N TRP A 169 5.91 -3.62 -20.78
CA TRP A 169 6.80 -2.70 -20.08
C TRP A 169 8.22 -2.86 -20.58
N THR A 170 8.47 -2.43 -21.82
CA THR A 170 9.76 -2.64 -22.51
C THR A 170 10.93 -1.96 -21.81
N THR A 171 10.68 -0.87 -21.07
CA THR A 171 11.69 -0.21 -20.23
C THR A 171 11.97 -0.96 -18.93
N GLY A 172 11.17 -2.00 -18.63
CA GLY A 172 11.25 -2.78 -17.42
C GLY A 172 10.59 -2.11 -16.20
N LEU A 173 10.17 -2.96 -15.26
CA LEU A 173 9.67 -2.58 -13.93
C LEU A 173 10.76 -2.86 -12.89
N VAL A 174 10.89 -2.01 -11.91
CA VAL A 174 11.85 -2.20 -10.79
C VAL A 174 11.50 -3.49 -10.06
N THR A 175 12.52 -4.29 -9.74
CA THR A 175 12.35 -5.53 -8.98
C THR A 175 11.99 -5.26 -7.53
N ASP A 176 11.29 -6.21 -6.88
CA ASP A 176 10.92 -6.06 -5.47
C ASP A 176 12.15 -6.05 -4.55
N ASP A 177 13.22 -6.79 -4.89
CA ASP A 177 14.51 -6.69 -4.18
C ASP A 177 15.07 -5.27 -4.20
N SER A 178 15.12 -4.66 -5.40
CA SER A 178 15.58 -3.26 -5.51
C SER A 178 14.64 -2.29 -4.80
N MET A 179 13.34 -2.58 -4.80
CA MET A 179 12.37 -1.77 -4.07
C MET A 179 12.59 -1.88 -2.56
N ALA A 180 12.88 -3.08 -2.05
CA ALA A 180 13.23 -3.30 -0.64
C ALA A 180 14.48 -2.49 -0.24
N ASP A 181 15.51 -2.49 -1.08
CA ASP A 181 16.73 -1.68 -0.85
C ASP A 181 16.41 -0.19 -0.78
N GLN A 182 15.53 0.32 -1.65
CA GLN A 182 15.11 1.73 -1.60
C GLN A 182 14.31 2.06 -0.33
N ILE A 183 13.44 1.16 0.13
CA ILE A 183 12.67 1.30 1.37
C ILE A 183 13.62 1.34 2.57
N ILE A 184 14.58 0.41 2.65
CA ILE A 184 15.57 0.34 3.72
C ILE A 184 16.43 1.60 3.73
N GLY A 185 16.95 2.00 2.57
CA GLY A 185 17.79 3.21 2.45
C GLY A 185 17.05 4.49 2.86
N GLN A 186 15.77 4.62 2.51
CA GLN A 186 14.96 5.75 2.95
C GLN A 186 14.71 5.72 4.45
N TYR A 187 14.41 4.55 5.01
CA TYR A 187 14.27 4.38 6.46
C TYR A 187 15.56 4.78 7.21
N GLU A 188 16.70 4.28 6.77
CA GLU A 188 18.00 4.62 7.36
C GLU A 188 18.30 6.13 7.27
N THR A 189 17.98 6.75 6.14
CA THR A 189 18.13 8.20 5.94
C THR A 189 17.27 8.97 6.94
N MET A 190 16.01 8.59 7.14
CA MET A 190 15.11 9.22 8.09
C MET A 190 15.62 9.05 9.53
N LYS A 191 16.10 7.85 9.89
CA LYS A 191 16.64 7.55 11.22
C LYS A 191 17.95 8.29 11.49
N ALA A 192 18.76 8.56 10.47
CA ALA A 192 19.97 9.37 10.60
C ALA A 192 19.65 10.86 10.86
N GLN A 193 18.50 11.33 10.42
CA GLN A 193 18.08 12.73 10.60
C GLN A 193 17.43 12.98 11.96
N SER A 194 16.74 12.00 12.53
CA SER A 194 16.00 12.14 13.77
C SER A 194 15.69 10.80 14.42
N ASP A 195 15.60 10.79 15.76
CA ASP A 195 15.16 9.63 16.56
C ASP A 195 13.63 9.43 16.53
N ALA A 196 12.88 10.36 15.94
CA ALA A 196 11.44 10.26 15.83
C ALA A 196 10.99 8.93 15.16
N PRO A 197 9.83 8.41 15.52
CA PRO A 197 9.27 7.23 14.86
C PRO A 197 9.03 7.50 13.37
N VAL A 198 9.10 6.45 12.56
CA VAL A 198 8.98 6.54 11.10
C VAL A 198 7.71 5.87 10.63
N PHE A 199 6.97 6.57 9.79
CA PHE A 199 5.94 6.01 8.92
C PHE A 199 6.43 6.06 7.46
N LEU A 200 6.56 4.90 6.84
CA LEU A 200 6.99 4.79 5.44
C LEU A 200 5.93 4.03 4.64
N HIS A 201 5.29 4.72 3.69
CA HIS A 201 4.39 4.10 2.73
C HIS A 201 5.16 3.68 1.48
N ALA A 202 4.98 2.45 1.03
CA ALA A 202 5.64 1.95 -0.17
C ALA A 202 4.66 1.24 -1.11
N VAL A 203 4.85 1.42 -2.42
CA VAL A 203 4.07 0.74 -3.46
C VAL A 203 5.03 0.12 -4.47
N THR A 204 4.98 -1.20 -4.62
CA THR A 204 5.83 -1.95 -5.56
C THR A 204 5.26 -1.90 -6.99
N MET A 205 5.98 -2.47 -7.96
CA MET A 205 5.53 -2.53 -9.37
C MET A 205 5.93 -3.82 -10.10
N GLN A 206 6.75 -4.68 -9.49
CA GLN A 206 7.29 -5.85 -10.20
C GLN A 206 6.19 -6.74 -10.78
N ASN A 207 5.11 -6.94 -10.04
CA ASN A 207 4.02 -7.83 -10.41
C ASN A 207 2.95 -7.14 -11.26
N HIS A 208 3.09 -5.84 -11.53
CA HIS A 208 2.13 -5.07 -12.33
C HIS A 208 2.00 -5.64 -13.74
N THR A 209 0.77 -5.91 -14.14
CA THR A 209 0.44 -6.43 -15.48
C THR A 209 -0.45 -5.44 -16.23
N ASN A 210 -0.60 -5.64 -17.53
CA ASN A 210 -1.63 -4.94 -18.28
C ASN A 210 -2.99 -5.61 -18.07
N SER A 211 -3.71 -5.18 -17.06
CA SER A 211 -4.99 -5.76 -16.65
C SER A 211 -6.07 -5.76 -17.75
N VAL A 212 -5.93 -4.91 -18.77
CA VAL A 212 -6.89 -4.83 -19.89
C VAL A 212 -6.72 -5.99 -20.87
N SER A 213 -5.54 -6.59 -20.96
CA SER A 213 -5.26 -7.65 -21.94
C SER A 213 -5.86 -9.01 -21.57
N TYR A 214 -6.27 -9.20 -20.33
CA TYR A 214 -6.82 -10.47 -19.84
C TYR A 214 -8.34 -10.53 -19.83
N THR A 215 -9.03 -9.42 -20.11
CA THR A 215 -10.50 -9.42 -20.21
C THR A 215 -11.04 -10.10 -21.46
N HIS A 216 -10.16 -10.57 -22.35
CA HIS A 216 -10.51 -11.25 -23.60
C HIS A 216 -10.05 -12.72 -23.65
N LEU A 217 -9.69 -13.33 -22.54
CA LEU A 217 -9.65 -14.78 -22.46
C LEU A 217 -11.10 -15.30 -22.46
N THR A 218 -11.71 -15.36 -23.62
CA THR A 218 -12.88 -16.20 -23.86
C THR A 218 -12.46 -17.64 -23.63
N LEU A 219 -13.07 -18.25 -22.64
CA LEU A 219 -13.09 -19.69 -22.45
C LEU A 219 -13.71 -20.39 -23.67
#